data_55715959c846ddf1595ee64019d12738
#
_entry.id   55715959c846ddf1595ee64019d12738
#
_cell.length_a   1.000
_cell.length_b   1.000
_cell.length_c   1.000
_cell.angle_alpha   90.00
_cell.angle_beta   90.00
_cell.angle_gamma   90.00
#
_symmetry.space_group_name_H-M   'P 1'
#
loop_
_entity.id
_entity.type
_entity.pdbx_description
1 polymer ?
#
loop_
_entity_poly.entity_id
_entity_poly.type
_entity_poly.pdbx_seq_one_letter_code
_entity_poly.pdbx_strand_id
1 'polypeptide(L)'
;MIRHLYPSFSANRLVMILGIFAGLSACKTLDPAASLPLPTVPSTRSEVNVPVEIPFSTLSRVINGIAPAELYRQQGVDLGNGLVGEFVFSRNGEIQLRGLDQQRLEVIFPLKIQGEVGLKPGGIRNLLQTKVPIYSKLAPLFVINPELQPNWYLGIPEFELLDLGGRLTLSVLGIELDLSALIRQEIRRFANQELLSKPNLLPLKPWVEPVWNQLGKPMLVEFEGRKIGLSILPDSMKIREYLLPDKGLHLDLGFEGQVKLHPVTALPSRAFPLPKISPNTDASNRIALQLPFAFTYVELDGLIQNSFDGLSIPLNKNYRMLPTQFRTQAYGERLGITVSFTAVSNQGDLLTGELFLVGKPFYDPIAQEIRVEDLDFILKSESAKAVLGTLIKKGKIQKQLSQRIRIPLGETLSANRDGLQGRLSLETPWARVAIQDLQIVPLGFYPTSTGLAIPLQATGSTAIQWK
;
A
#
# COMPACT_ATOMS: atom_id res chain seq x y z
N MET A 1 47.71 -66.29 32.58
CA MET A 1 49.05 -66.16 31.91
C MET A 1 48.82 -66.16 30.41
N ILE A 2 48.83 -65.04 29.75
CA ILE A 2 49.26 -64.78 28.36
C ILE A 2 49.00 -63.28 28.14
N ARG A 3 50.11 -62.53 28.04
CA ARG A 3 50.10 -61.08 27.68
C ARG A 3 49.96 -60.98 26.17
N HIS A 4 49.02 -60.16 25.69
CA HIS A 4 49.03 -59.68 24.29
C HIS A 4 49.56 -58.24 24.25
N LEU A 5 50.67 -58.10 23.54
CA LEU A 5 51.33 -56.88 23.12
C LEU A 5 50.49 -56.22 21.98
N TYR A 6 50.10 -54.95 22.14
CA TYR A 6 49.67 -54.13 21.04
C TYR A 6 50.76 -53.10 20.69
N PRO A 7 51.08 -52.91 19.41
CA PRO A 7 52.01 -51.87 19.00
C PRO A 7 51.30 -50.53 18.93
N SER A 8 51.87 -49.51 19.58
CA SER A 8 51.46 -48.11 19.53
C SER A 8 51.76 -47.52 18.16
N PHE A 9 50.73 -47.23 17.39
CA PHE A 9 50.85 -46.41 16.20
C PHE A 9 50.85 -44.92 16.64
N SER A 10 51.96 -44.25 16.32
CA SER A 10 52.16 -42.84 16.68
C SER A 10 51.25 -41.91 15.84
N ALA A 11 50.36 -41.20 16.52
CA ALA A 11 49.39 -40.23 15.96
C ALA A 11 50.04 -39.01 15.28
N ASN A 12 51.34 -38.85 15.30
CA ASN A 12 52.02 -37.63 14.82
C ASN A 12 52.35 -37.59 13.33
N ARG A 13 52.12 -38.67 12.56
CA ARG A 13 52.30 -38.59 11.08
C ARG A 13 51.04 -38.27 10.28
N LEU A 14 49.85 -38.40 10.86
CA LEU A 14 48.60 -38.08 10.17
C LEU A 14 48.28 -36.58 10.19
N VAL A 15 48.75 -35.84 11.19
CA VAL A 15 48.52 -34.39 11.32
C VAL A 15 49.36 -33.57 10.34
N MET A 16 50.52 -34.12 9.89
CA MET A 16 51.38 -33.39 8.96
C MET A 16 50.96 -33.47 7.50
N ILE A 17 50.12 -34.44 7.11
CA ILE A 17 49.56 -34.55 5.75
C ILE A 17 48.28 -33.76 5.61
N LEU A 18 47.46 -33.55 6.67
CA LEU A 18 46.29 -32.71 6.66
C LEU A 18 46.61 -31.19 6.68
N GLY A 19 47.79 -30.82 7.21
CA GLY A 19 48.24 -29.41 7.26
C GLY A 19 48.69 -28.83 5.92
N ILE A 20 49.02 -29.65 4.93
CA ILE A 20 49.49 -29.19 3.61
C ILE A 20 48.36 -28.98 2.64
N PHE A 21 47.15 -29.57 2.86
CA PHE A 21 45.96 -29.32 2.04
C PHE A 21 45.15 -28.09 2.44
N ALA A 22 45.37 -27.51 3.60
CA ALA A 22 44.68 -26.28 4.06
C ALA A 22 45.32 -24.99 3.54
N GLY A 23 46.46 -25.04 2.85
CA GLY A 23 47.23 -23.87 2.37
C GLY A 23 46.98 -23.46 0.92
N LEU A 24 46.19 -24.19 0.16
CA LEU A 24 45.79 -23.81 -1.18
C LEU A 24 44.48 -23.01 -1.14
N SER A 25 44.44 -21.93 -0.37
CA SER A 25 43.52 -20.81 -0.68
C SER A 25 43.95 -20.27 -2.03
N ALA A 26 43.43 -20.86 -3.10
CA ALA A 26 43.62 -20.38 -4.45
C ALA A 26 43.28 -18.90 -4.44
N CYS A 27 44.26 -18.03 -4.62
CA CYS A 27 44.02 -16.64 -5.03
C CYS A 27 43.13 -16.75 -6.28
N LYS A 28 41.83 -16.58 -6.11
CA LYS A 28 40.91 -16.51 -7.24
C LYS A 28 41.32 -15.29 -8.05
N THR A 29 42.10 -15.53 -9.11
CA THR A 29 42.39 -14.48 -10.10
C THR A 29 41.05 -14.05 -10.68
N LEU A 30 40.79 -12.73 -10.70
CA LEU A 30 39.60 -12.20 -11.33
C LEU A 30 39.58 -12.60 -12.80
N ASP A 31 38.54 -13.29 -13.24
CA ASP A 31 38.35 -13.66 -14.63
C ASP A 31 37.17 -12.83 -15.20
N PRO A 32 37.39 -11.89 -16.11
CA PRO A 32 36.34 -11.07 -16.71
C PRO A 32 35.29 -11.89 -17.47
N ALA A 33 35.63 -13.09 -17.92
CA ALA A 33 34.75 -14.01 -18.63
C ALA A 33 34.00 -14.99 -17.71
N ALA A 34 34.22 -14.92 -16.39
CA ALA A 34 33.58 -15.84 -15.45
C ALA A 34 32.06 -15.67 -15.45
N SER A 35 31.35 -16.76 -15.75
CA SER A 35 29.89 -16.82 -15.60
C SER A 35 29.57 -17.22 -14.15
N LEU A 36 29.28 -16.24 -13.33
CA LEU A 36 28.88 -16.45 -11.93
C LEU A 36 27.33 -16.40 -11.81
N PRO A 37 26.76 -17.16 -10.86
CA PRO A 37 25.32 -17.10 -10.61
C PRO A 37 24.93 -15.69 -10.20
N LEU A 38 23.82 -15.20 -10.79
CA LEU A 38 23.28 -13.88 -10.49
C LEU A 38 22.39 -13.94 -9.23
N PRO A 39 22.36 -12.88 -8.45
CA PRO A 39 21.47 -12.80 -7.29
C PRO A 39 20.02 -12.72 -7.76
N THR A 40 19.13 -13.27 -6.95
CA THR A 40 17.69 -13.12 -7.15
C THR A 40 17.25 -11.76 -6.62
N VAL A 41 16.61 -10.96 -7.47
CA VAL A 41 16.00 -9.71 -7.03
C VAL A 41 14.79 -10.03 -6.15
N PRO A 42 14.73 -9.55 -4.90
CA PRO A 42 13.61 -9.83 -4.01
C PRO A 42 12.30 -9.33 -4.64
N SER A 43 11.30 -10.20 -4.65
CA SER A 43 9.93 -9.81 -4.94
C SER A 43 9.35 -9.17 -3.69
N THR A 44 9.15 -7.86 -3.72
CA THR A 44 8.64 -7.10 -2.58
C THR A 44 7.20 -6.69 -2.82
N ARG A 45 6.36 -6.80 -1.78
CA ARG A 45 4.99 -6.31 -1.78
C ARG A 45 4.94 -4.91 -1.20
N SER A 46 4.12 -4.09 -1.80
CA SER A 46 3.76 -2.78 -1.28
C SER A 46 2.63 -2.92 -0.27
N GLU A 47 2.71 -2.17 0.79
CA GLU A 47 1.71 -2.12 1.86
C GLU A 47 1.36 -0.67 2.18
N VAL A 48 0.06 -0.42 2.33
CA VAL A 48 -0.47 0.90 2.67
C VAL A 48 -1.51 0.73 3.76
N ASN A 49 -1.26 1.30 4.93
CA ASN A 49 -2.19 1.33 6.05
C ASN A 49 -2.60 2.77 6.33
N VAL A 50 -3.90 3.01 6.32
CA VAL A 50 -4.48 4.35 6.43
C VAL A 50 -5.61 4.33 7.46
N PRO A 51 -5.48 5.02 8.60
CA PRO A 51 -6.58 5.27 9.50
C PRO A 51 -7.50 6.36 8.93
N VAL A 52 -8.78 6.06 8.85
CA VAL A 52 -9.81 6.96 8.32
C VAL A 52 -10.85 7.23 9.41
N GLU A 53 -11.01 8.47 9.83
CA GLU A 53 -12.06 8.87 10.76
C GLU A 53 -13.18 9.57 9.99
N ILE A 54 -14.38 9.01 9.99
CA ILE A 54 -15.57 9.58 9.33
C ILE A 54 -16.47 10.19 10.41
N PRO A 55 -16.58 11.52 10.50
CA PRO A 55 -17.41 12.16 11.52
C PRO A 55 -18.89 11.76 11.41
N PHE A 56 -19.59 11.67 12.55
CA PHE A 56 -21.02 11.37 12.54
C PHE A 56 -21.84 12.38 11.74
N SER A 57 -21.43 13.65 11.70
CA SER A 57 -22.07 14.67 10.84
C SER A 57 -22.00 14.31 9.35
N THR A 58 -20.88 13.74 8.90
CA THR A 58 -20.72 13.26 7.52
C THR A 58 -21.57 12.01 7.27
N LEU A 59 -21.57 11.05 8.19
CA LEU A 59 -22.42 9.85 8.11
C LEU A 59 -23.90 10.22 8.10
N SER A 60 -24.33 11.11 9.00
CA SER A 60 -25.72 11.60 9.02
C SER A 60 -26.13 12.26 7.71
N ARG A 61 -25.26 13.09 7.12
CA ARG A 61 -25.51 13.72 5.83
C ARG A 61 -25.72 12.69 4.72
N VAL A 62 -24.87 11.67 4.66
CA VAL A 62 -24.98 10.59 3.67
C VAL A 62 -26.27 9.80 3.88
N ILE A 63 -26.56 9.37 5.12
CA ILE A 63 -27.78 8.61 5.44
C ILE A 63 -29.03 9.43 5.13
N ASN A 64 -29.06 10.70 5.48
CA ASN A 64 -30.17 11.59 5.19
C ASN A 64 -30.38 11.81 3.68
N GLY A 65 -29.32 11.74 2.87
CA GLY A 65 -29.36 11.83 1.43
C GLY A 65 -29.98 10.60 0.74
N ILE A 66 -29.79 9.41 1.32
CA ILE A 66 -30.26 8.14 0.74
C ILE A 66 -31.55 7.61 1.36
N ALA A 67 -31.88 8.00 2.60
CA ALA A 67 -33.07 7.53 3.30
C ALA A 67 -34.34 8.02 2.60
N PRO A 68 -35.28 7.12 2.25
CA PRO A 68 -36.51 7.49 1.56
C PRO A 68 -37.39 8.37 2.44
N ALA A 69 -38.22 9.20 1.79
CA ALA A 69 -39.18 10.03 2.51
C ALA A 69 -40.35 9.22 3.11
N GLU A 70 -40.87 8.26 2.37
CA GLU A 70 -41.85 7.28 2.87
C GLU A 70 -41.11 5.98 3.18
N LEU A 71 -41.24 5.49 4.42
CA LEU A 71 -40.55 4.30 4.90
C LEU A 71 -41.40 3.05 4.76
N TYR A 72 -42.65 3.18 5.11
CA TYR A 72 -43.54 2.03 5.24
C TYR A 72 -44.98 2.43 5.19
N ARG A 73 -45.83 1.62 4.53
CA ARG A 73 -47.28 1.79 4.46
C ARG A 73 -47.93 0.48 4.82
N GLN A 74 -48.91 0.54 5.71
CA GLN A 74 -49.69 -0.63 6.08
C GLN A 74 -51.19 -0.29 6.09
N GLN A 75 -51.97 -1.20 5.53
CA GLN A 75 -53.41 -1.14 5.49
C GLN A 75 -54.01 -2.29 6.27
N GLY A 76 -55.21 -2.12 6.79
CA GLY A 76 -55.97 -3.15 7.44
C GLY A 76 -55.43 -3.61 8.79
N VAL A 77 -54.71 -2.77 9.52
CA VAL A 77 -54.15 -3.07 10.85
C VAL A 77 -55.26 -3.23 11.84
N ASP A 78 -55.42 -4.42 12.45
CA ASP A 78 -56.40 -4.66 13.51
C ASP A 78 -55.99 -3.95 14.79
N LEU A 79 -56.77 -3.00 15.26
CA LEU A 79 -56.53 -2.21 16.46
C LEU A 79 -57.29 -2.76 17.68
N GLY A 80 -58.02 -3.88 17.53
CA GLY A 80 -58.91 -4.39 18.54
C GLY A 80 -60.24 -3.65 18.59
N ASN A 81 -61.17 -4.08 19.43
CA ASN A 81 -62.50 -3.48 19.64
C ASN A 81 -63.30 -3.21 18.36
N GLY A 82 -63.02 -3.98 17.29
CA GLY A 82 -63.69 -3.78 16.00
C GLY A 82 -63.21 -2.57 15.20
N LEU A 83 -62.03 -2.06 15.50
CA LEU A 83 -61.37 -0.97 14.78
C LEU A 83 -60.30 -1.54 13.81
N VAL A 84 -60.15 -0.84 12.70
CA VAL A 84 -59.12 -1.09 11.70
C VAL A 84 -58.46 0.23 11.32
N GLY A 85 -57.12 0.19 11.15
CA GLY A 85 -56.37 1.36 10.77
C GLY A 85 -55.52 1.17 9.51
N GLU A 86 -55.25 2.29 8.84
CA GLU A 86 -54.28 2.41 7.78
C GLU A 86 -53.24 3.42 8.21
N PHE A 87 -51.95 3.11 8.04
CA PHE A 87 -50.83 3.93 8.52
C PHE A 87 -49.80 4.12 7.46
N VAL A 88 -49.27 5.33 7.36
CA VAL A 88 -48.11 5.71 6.54
C VAL A 88 -47.04 6.28 7.47
N PHE A 89 -45.90 5.67 7.46
CA PHE A 89 -44.73 6.11 8.21
C PHE A 89 -43.80 6.88 7.26
N SER A 90 -43.57 8.13 7.54
CA SER A 90 -42.70 9.01 6.73
C SER A 90 -41.63 9.65 7.62
N ARG A 91 -40.52 9.96 7.01
CA ARG A 91 -39.49 10.75 7.70
C ARG A 91 -39.95 12.17 7.98
N ASN A 92 -39.69 12.69 9.18
CA ASN A 92 -40.10 14.02 9.62
C ASN A 92 -38.92 14.85 10.19
N GLY A 93 -37.74 14.72 9.62
CA GLY A 93 -36.56 15.46 10.05
C GLY A 93 -35.28 14.72 9.70
N GLU A 94 -34.18 15.21 10.22
CA GLU A 94 -32.87 14.62 10.03
C GLU A 94 -32.65 13.45 10.98
N ILE A 95 -32.12 12.36 10.44
CA ILE A 95 -31.65 11.21 11.21
C ILE A 95 -30.38 11.63 11.92
N GLN A 96 -30.33 11.44 13.25
CA GLN A 96 -29.18 11.76 14.06
C GLN A 96 -28.48 10.48 14.51
N LEU A 97 -27.15 10.49 14.48
CA LEU A 97 -26.31 9.35 14.84
C LEU A 97 -25.42 9.72 16.02
N ARG A 98 -25.25 8.79 16.93
CA ARG A 98 -24.31 8.92 18.05
C ARG A 98 -23.69 7.53 18.34
N GLY A 99 -22.38 7.49 18.58
CA GLY A 99 -21.75 6.26 19.07
C GLY A 99 -22.12 5.97 20.50
N LEU A 100 -22.58 4.76 20.77
CA LEU A 100 -22.86 4.31 22.14
C LEU A 100 -21.61 3.66 22.75
N ASP A 101 -20.95 2.81 21.96
CA ASP A 101 -19.68 2.17 22.28
C ASP A 101 -18.89 1.89 20.98
N GLN A 102 -17.90 1.01 21.01
CA GLN A 102 -17.08 0.70 19.84
C GLN A 102 -17.81 -0.04 18.70
N GLN A 103 -18.97 -0.61 18.98
CA GLN A 103 -19.72 -1.44 18.00
C GLN A 103 -21.14 -0.94 17.78
N ARG A 104 -21.75 -0.28 18.78
CA ARG A 104 -23.15 0.08 18.75
C ARG A 104 -23.35 1.56 18.48
N LEU A 105 -24.29 1.81 17.59
CA LEU A 105 -24.70 3.13 17.14
C LEU A 105 -26.12 3.43 17.62
N GLU A 106 -26.27 4.54 18.35
CA GLU A 106 -27.55 5.11 18.72
C GLU A 106 -28.07 5.94 17.56
N VAL A 107 -29.34 5.72 17.19
CA VAL A 107 -29.98 6.37 16.05
C VAL A 107 -31.30 7.00 16.52
N ILE A 108 -31.45 8.30 16.33
CA ILE A 108 -32.71 9.01 16.50
C ILE A 108 -33.29 9.20 15.10
N PHE A 109 -34.48 8.66 14.89
CA PHE A 109 -35.14 8.68 13.59
C PHE A 109 -36.49 9.44 13.67
N PRO A 110 -36.54 10.75 13.36
CA PRO A 110 -37.76 11.49 13.40
C PRO A 110 -38.80 10.98 12.40
N LEU A 111 -39.94 10.52 12.89
CA LEU A 111 -41.05 9.92 12.14
C LEU A 111 -42.28 10.80 12.21
N LYS A 112 -43.01 10.82 11.12
CA LYS A 112 -44.35 11.28 11.01
C LYS A 112 -45.24 10.10 10.67
N ILE A 113 -46.27 9.88 11.46
CA ILE A 113 -47.27 8.85 11.26
C ILE A 113 -48.56 9.55 10.81
N GLN A 114 -49.04 9.16 9.66
CA GLN A 114 -50.35 9.63 9.11
C GLN A 114 -51.21 8.41 8.81
N GLY A 115 -52.50 8.53 9.01
CA GLY A 115 -53.37 7.43 8.72
C GLY A 115 -54.83 7.74 9.02
N GLU A 116 -55.62 6.72 8.95
CA GLU A 116 -57.06 6.78 9.28
C GLU A 116 -57.44 5.54 10.10
N VAL A 117 -58.27 5.72 11.08
CA VAL A 117 -58.85 4.60 11.87
C VAL A 117 -60.37 4.63 11.68
N GLY A 118 -60.96 3.50 11.38
CA GLY A 118 -62.37 3.31 11.21
C GLY A 118 -62.84 1.99 11.81
N LEU A 119 -64.14 1.77 11.71
CA LEU A 119 -64.74 0.48 12.12
C LEU A 119 -64.41 -0.60 11.08
N LYS A 120 -64.20 -1.85 11.55
CA LYS A 120 -64.05 -3.02 10.68
C LYS A 120 -65.28 -3.14 9.79
N PRO A 121 -65.13 -3.41 8.46
CA PRO A 121 -66.24 -3.69 7.57
C PRO A 121 -67.05 -4.90 8.09
N GLY A 122 -68.37 -4.80 8.10
CA GLY A 122 -69.26 -5.93 8.50
C GLY A 122 -70.66 -5.46 8.99
N GLY A 123 -71.71 -5.97 8.42
CA GLY A 123 -73.10 -5.75 8.82
C GLY A 123 -73.56 -4.29 8.83
N ILE A 124 -74.32 -3.92 9.83
CA ILE A 124 -74.87 -2.56 10.06
C ILE A 124 -73.75 -1.50 10.19
N ARG A 125 -72.53 -1.90 10.51
CA ARG A 125 -71.36 -0.98 10.66
C ARG A 125 -70.92 -0.35 9.33
N ASN A 126 -71.30 -0.92 8.18
CA ASN A 126 -71.01 -0.31 6.86
C ASN A 126 -71.74 1.02 6.62
N LEU A 127 -72.80 1.31 7.41
CA LEU A 127 -73.53 2.56 7.36
C LEU A 127 -72.89 3.69 8.16
N LEU A 128 -71.98 3.40 9.07
CA LEU A 128 -71.24 4.34 9.90
C LEU A 128 -69.76 4.37 9.47
N GLN A 129 -69.48 4.77 8.24
CA GLN A 129 -68.10 4.90 7.71
C GLN A 129 -67.39 6.14 8.27
N THR A 130 -67.35 6.26 9.59
CA THR A 130 -66.62 7.35 10.23
C THR A 130 -65.13 6.95 10.33
N LYS A 131 -64.31 7.48 9.44
CA LYS A 131 -62.85 7.36 9.55
C LYS A 131 -62.32 8.56 10.31
N VAL A 132 -61.49 8.35 11.30
CA VAL A 132 -60.83 9.38 12.11
C VAL A 132 -59.40 9.50 11.61
N PRO A 133 -58.99 10.65 11.14
CA PRO A 133 -57.62 10.86 10.71
C PRO A 133 -56.67 10.87 11.89
N ILE A 134 -55.51 10.28 11.69
CA ILE A 134 -54.43 10.23 12.65
C ILE A 134 -53.24 11.03 12.14
N TYR A 135 -52.69 11.83 13.01
CA TYR A 135 -51.44 12.51 12.78
C TYR A 135 -50.60 12.51 14.06
N SER A 136 -49.41 11.95 13.99
CA SER A 136 -48.46 11.99 15.11
C SER A 136 -47.03 12.19 14.62
N LYS A 137 -46.24 12.82 15.47
CA LYS A 137 -44.77 12.91 15.29
C LYS A 137 -44.12 12.19 16.44
N LEU A 138 -43.22 11.30 16.09
CA LEU A 138 -42.41 10.51 17.03
C LEU A 138 -40.93 10.70 16.67
N ALA A 139 -40.06 10.43 17.62
CA ALA A 139 -38.63 10.41 17.38
C ALA A 139 -38.03 9.13 18.01
N PRO A 140 -38.35 7.95 17.43
CA PRO A 140 -37.85 6.70 17.97
C PRO A 140 -36.33 6.73 18.14
N LEU A 141 -35.90 6.23 19.29
CA LEU A 141 -34.51 6.00 19.63
C LEU A 141 -34.25 4.51 19.58
N PHE A 142 -33.30 4.11 18.76
CA PHE A 142 -32.90 2.70 18.66
C PHE A 142 -31.38 2.56 18.60
N VAL A 143 -30.92 1.39 18.95
CA VAL A 143 -29.52 0.99 18.89
C VAL A 143 -29.37 -0.07 17.81
N ILE A 144 -28.37 0.10 16.97
CA ILE A 144 -28.00 -0.86 15.92
C ILE A 144 -26.52 -1.19 16.05
N ASN A 145 -26.16 -2.39 15.57
CA ASN A 145 -24.79 -2.81 15.36
C ASN A 145 -24.55 -2.94 13.86
N PRO A 146 -24.00 -1.91 13.16
CA PRO A 146 -23.67 -2.02 11.75
C PRO A 146 -22.42 -2.90 11.58
N GLU A 147 -22.45 -3.82 10.61
CA GLU A 147 -21.34 -4.72 10.30
C GLU A 147 -21.00 -4.69 8.81
N LEU A 148 -19.73 -4.45 8.50
CA LEU A 148 -19.23 -4.49 7.14
C LEU A 148 -18.91 -5.93 6.72
N GLN A 149 -19.65 -6.45 5.74
CA GLN A 149 -19.49 -7.82 5.24
C GLN A 149 -18.32 -7.93 4.25
N PRO A 150 -17.65 -9.09 4.18
CA PRO A 150 -16.52 -9.32 3.25
C PRO A 150 -16.84 -9.08 1.78
N ASN A 151 -18.11 -9.11 1.39
CA ASN A 151 -18.61 -8.91 0.03
C ASN A 151 -19.02 -7.46 -0.30
N TRP A 152 -18.63 -6.50 0.55
CA TRP A 152 -18.93 -5.06 0.41
C TRP A 152 -20.42 -4.71 0.60
N TYR A 153 -21.06 -5.36 1.51
CA TYR A 153 -22.39 -4.98 1.99
C TYR A 153 -22.29 -4.55 3.45
N LEU A 154 -23.08 -3.57 3.80
CA LEU A 154 -23.34 -3.25 5.20
C LEU A 154 -24.59 -4.03 5.65
N GLY A 155 -24.46 -4.76 6.74
CA GLY A 155 -25.55 -5.44 7.43
C GLY A 155 -25.85 -4.77 8.78
N ILE A 156 -27.01 -5.09 9.34
CA ILE A 156 -27.40 -4.70 10.71
C ILE A 156 -27.85 -5.99 11.39
N PRO A 157 -26.95 -6.73 12.03
CA PRO A 157 -27.29 -7.99 12.70
C PRO A 157 -28.12 -7.80 13.98
N GLU A 158 -28.06 -6.62 14.60
CA GLU A 158 -28.74 -6.31 15.86
C GLU A 158 -29.50 -4.99 15.76
N PHE A 159 -30.74 -5.00 16.30
CA PHE A 159 -31.61 -3.84 16.40
C PHE A 159 -32.36 -3.86 17.73
N GLU A 160 -32.29 -2.80 18.51
CA GLU A 160 -33.00 -2.62 19.76
C GLU A 160 -33.74 -1.28 19.75
N LEU A 161 -35.08 -1.29 19.89
CA LEU A 161 -35.86 -0.09 20.07
C LEU A 161 -35.90 0.29 21.56
N LEU A 162 -35.23 1.36 21.94
CA LEU A 162 -35.17 1.83 23.33
C LEU A 162 -36.40 2.68 23.70
N ASP A 163 -36.74 3.66 22.87
CA ASP A 163 -37.85 4.59 23.12
C ASP A 163 -38.58 4.94 21.83
N LEU A 164 -39.85 5.29 21.90
CA LEU A 164 -40.64 5.81 20.76
C LEU A 164 -40.44 7.31 20.54
N GLY A 165 -39.89 8.03 21.51
CA GLY A 165 -39.76 9.49 21.47
C GLY A 165 -41.08 10.21 21.53
N GLY A 166 -42.12 9.56 22.05
CA GLY A 166 -43.46 10.13 22.21
C GLY A 166 -44.53 9.09 22.47
N ARG A 167 -45.76 9.52 22.67
CA ARG A 167 -46.95 8.66 22.83
C ARG A 167 -47.90 8.88 21.65
N LEU A 168 -48.53 7.81 21.21
CA LEU A 168 -49.59 7.86 20.24
C LEU A 168 -50.90 7.51 20.89
N THR A 169 -51.67 8.47 21.35
CA THR A 169 -53.03 8.30 21.86
C THR A 169 -54.01 8.81 20.87
N LEU A 170 -55.09 8.10 20.70
CA LEU A 170 -56.18 8.44 19.77
C LEU A 170 -57.49 8.38 20.53
N SER A 171 -58.32 9.45 20.42
CA SER A 171 -59.70 9.44 20.90
C SER A 171 -60.64 9.13 19.77
N VAL A 172 -61.31 7.95 19.84
CA VAL A 172 -62.28 7.52 18.84
C VAL A 172 -63.63 7.28 19.57
N LEU A 173 -64.63 8.03 19.24
CA LEU A 173 -65.98 7.93 19.83
C LEU A 173 -65.97 8.03 21.38
N GLY A 174 -65.07 8.82 21.95
CA GLY A 174 -64.96 9.00 23.40
C GLY A 174 -64.10 7.92 24.09
N ILE A 175 -63.53 7.00 23.36
CA ILE A 175 -62.59 5.95 23.88
C ILE A 175 -61.16 6.44 23.57
N GLU A 176 -60.33 6.55 24.60
CA GLU A 176 -58.91 6.79 24.42
C GLU A 176 -58.18 5.46 24.17
N LEU A 177 -57.50 5.42 23.03
CA LEU A 177 -56.69 4.27 22.62
C LEU A 177 -55.20 4.65 22.68
N ASP A 178 -54.42 3.95 23.46
CA ASP A 178 -52.94 4.04 23.37
C ASP A 178 -52.43 3.07 22.33
N LEU A 179 -51.98 3.61 21.20
CA LEU A 179 -51.43 2.84 20.10
C LEU A 179 -49.93 2.64 20.22
N SER A 180 -49.29 3.08 21.31
CA SER A 180 -47.84 3.02 21.49
C SER A 180 -47.30 1.57 21.42
N ALA A 181 -48.04 0.62 22.00
CA ALA A 181 -47.69 -0.81 21.95
C ALA A 181 -47.73 -1.38 20.52
N LEU A 182 -48.76 -0.99 19.75
CA LEU A 182 -48.88 -1.38 18.33
C LEU A 182 -47.73 -0.78 17.51
N ILE A 183 -47.41 0.48 17.68
CA ILE A 183 -46.33 1.12 16.94
C ILE A 183 -44.96 0.47 17.27
N ARG A 184 -44.72 0.11 18.51
CA ARG A 184 -43.53 -0.68 18.91
C ARG A 184 -43.47 -2.02 18.18
N GLN A 185 -44.59 -2.70 18.09
CA GLN A 185 -44.68 -3.99 17.40
C GLN A 185 -44.40 -3.80 15.88
N GLU A 186 -45.00 -2.79 15.26
CA GLU A 186 -44.81 -2.52 13.83
C GLU A 186 -43.35 -2.12 13.50
N ILE A 187 -42.73 -1.27 14.32
CA ILE A 187 -41.31 -0.91 14.16
C ILE A 187 -40.43 -2.15 14.29
N ARG A 188 -40.68 -3.01 15.28
CA ARG A 188 -39.94 -4.27 15.43
C ARG A 188 -40.15 -5.21 14.26
N ARG A 189 -41.39 -5.30 13.76
CA ARG A 189 -41.71 -6.14 12.60
C ARG A 189 -40.97 -5.63 11.36
N PHE A 190 -41.01 -4.31 11.11
CA PHE A 190 -40.25 -3.68 10.04
C PHE A 190 -38.74 -3.96 10.17
N ALA A 191 -38.17 -3.75 11.36
CA ALA A 191 -36.76 -4.03 11.61
C ALA A 191 -36.39 -5.49 11.33
N ASN A 192 -37.22 -6.44 11.77
CA ASN A 192 -37.01 -7.86 11.52
C ASN A 192 -37.08 -8.19 10.01
N GLN A 193 -38.04 -7.64 9.28
CA GLN A 193 -38.27 -7.96 7.88
C GLN A 193 -37.32 -7.23 6.93
N GLU A 194 -37.00 -5.96 7.22
CA GLU A 194 -36.27 -5.09 6.29
C GLU A 194 -34.79 -4.88 6.68
N LEU A 195 -34.42 -5.06 7.95
CA LEU A 195 -33.07 -4.86 8.42
C LEU A 195 -32.39 -6.19 8.77
N LEU A 196 -32.91 -6.89 9.78
CA LEU A 196 -32.26 -8.07 10.36
C LEU A 196 -32.29 -9.30 9.44
N SER A 197 -33.34 -9.45 8.63
CA SER A 197 -33.44 -10.57 7.67
C SER A 197 -32.58 -10.39 6.42
N LYS A 198 -32.02 -9.19 6.22
CA LYS A 198 -31.23 -8.84 5.03
C LYS A 198 -29.76 -8.62 5.39
N PRO A 199 -28.93 -9.67 5.41
CA PRO A 199 -27.50 -9.50 5.72
C PRO A 199 -26.79 -8.58 4.73
N ASN A 200 -27.30 -8.45 3.52
CA ASN A 200 -26.80 -7.58 2.46
C ASN A 200 -27.71 -6.34 2.31
N LEU A 201 -27.83 -5.54 3.36
CA LEU A 201 -28.76 -4.43 3.42
C LEU A 201 -28.38 -3.28 2.45
N LEU A 202 -27.13 -2.82 2.52
CA LEU A 202 -26.67 -1.70 1.72
C LEU A 202 -25.42 -2.08 0.91
N PRO A 203 -25.46 -2.07 -0.42
CA PRO A 203 -24.29 -2.33 -1.26
C PRO A 203 -23.34 -1.12 -1.22
N LEU A 204 -22.10 -1.35 -0.78
CA LEU A 204 -21.04 -0.33 -0.76
C LEU A 204 -20.17 -0.34 -2.02
N LYS A 205 -20.20 -1.43 -2.79
CA LYS A 205 -19.45 -1.57 -4.06
C LYS A 205 -19.55 -0.37 -4.98
N PRO A 206 -20.76 0.16 -5.30
CA PRO A 206 -20.91 1.28 -6.23
C PRO A 206 -20.14 2.54 -5.82
N TRP A 207 -19.82 2.68 -4.53
CA TRP A 207 -19.11 3.84 -4.00
C TRP A 207 -17.59 3.61 -3.91
N VAL A 208 -17.17 2.36 -3.66
CA VAL A 208 -15.77 2.00 -3.48
C VAL A 208 -15.08 1.67 -4.81
N GLU A 209 -15.77 1.00 -5.74
CA GLU A 209 -15.20 0.59 -7.03
C GLU A 209 -14.63 1.74 -7.88
N PRO A 210 -15.24 2.93 -7.97
CA PRO A 210 -14.67 4.04 -8.73
C PRO A 210 -13.31 4.48 -8.18
N VAL A 211 -13.17 4.55 -6.84
CA VAL A 211 -11.93 4.91 -6.16
C VAL A 211 -10.88 3.81 -6.35
N TRP A 212 -11.28 2.56 -6.19
CA TRP A 212 -10.44 1.39 -6.41
C TRP A 212 -9.88 1.32 -7.83
N ASN A 213 -10.74 1.53 -8.82
CA ASN A 213 -10.33 1.55 -10.22
C ASN A 213 -9.41 2.73 -10.54
N GLN A 214 -9.51 3.83 -9.81
CA GLN A 214 -8.60 4.96 -9.97
C GLN A 214 -7.19 4.63 -9.48
N LEU A 215 -7.03 3.86 -8.40
CA LEU A 215 -5.74 3.38 -7.91
C LEU A 215 -5.05 2.47 -8.94
N GLY A 216 -5.81 1.68 -9.69
CA GLY A 216 -5.30 0.79 -10.73
C GLY A 216 -4.88 1.49 -12.04
N LYS A 217 -5.20 2.77 -12.23
CA LYS A 217 -4.79 3.51 -13.43
C LYS A 217 -3.29 3.79 -13.40
N PRO A 218 -2.59 3.59 -14.55
CA PRO A 218 -1.18 3.93 -14.63
C PRO A 218 -0.95 5.43 -14.39
N MET A 219 0.01 5.74 -13.56
CA MET A 219 0.49 7.11 -13.34
C MET A 219 1.76 7.32 -14.16
N LEU A 220 1.85 8.44 -14.88
CA LEU A 220 3.08 8.82 -15.53
C LEU A 220 4.00 9.50 -14.51
N VAL A 221 5.16 8.92 -14.28
CA VAL A 221 6.24 9.50 -13.49
C VAL A 221 7.42 9.80 -14.41
N GLU A 222 8.14 10.87 -14.14
CA GLU A 222 9.34 11.21 -14.88
C GLU A 222 10.55 10.88 -14.01
N PHE A 223 11.47 10.11 -14.56
CA PHE A 223 12.67 9.67 -13.88
C PHE A 223 13.88 9.93 -14.81
N GLU A 224 14.79 10.80 -14.42
CA GLU A 224 15.94 11.24 -15.24
C GLU A 224 15.58 11.61 -16.69
N GLY A 225 14.54 12.44 -16.86
CA GLY A 225 14.06 12.84 -18.18
C GLY A 225 13.27 11.77 -18.92
N ARG A 226 13.08 10.56 -18.34
CA ARG A 226 12.28 9.47 -18.90
C ARG A 226 10.89 9.44 -18.29
N LYS A 227 9.91 9.39 -19.15
CA LYS A 227 8.53 9.15 -18.71
C LYS A 227 8.31 7.64 -18.57
N ILE A 228 7.92 7.21 -17.39
CA ILE A 228 7.64 5.82 -17.04
C ILE A 228 6.21 5.73 -16.53
N GLY A 229 5.46 4.71 -16.94
CA GLY A 229 4.17 4.39 -16.37
C GLY A 229 4.34 3.59 -15.08
N LEU A 230 3.78 4.05 -13.98
CA LEU A 230 3.73 3.34 -12.71
C LEU A 230 2.31 2.85 -12.49
N SER A 231 2.12 1.55 -12.31
CA SER A 231 0.83 0.94 -11.97
C SER A 231 0.91 0.30 -10.59
N ILE A 232 -0.07 0.58 -9.75
CA ILE A 232 -0.29 -0.15 -8.51
C ILE A 232 -1.29 -1.26 -8.81
N LEU A 233 -0.92 -2.51 -8.58
CA LEU A 233 -1.76 -3.69 -8.74
C LEU A 233 -2.21 -4.16 -7.36
N PRO A 234 -3.32 -3.62 -6.83
CA PRO A 234 -3.80 -4.03 -5.53
C PRO A 234 -4.33 -5.46 -5.61
N ASP A 235 -3.97 -6.32 -4.68
CA ASP A 235 -4.38 -7.72 -4.64
C ASP A 235 -5.18 -8.09 -3.39
N SER A 236 -5.07 -7.32 -2.31
CA SER A 236 -5.84 -7.52 -1.09
C SER A 236 -6.26 -6.21 -0.44
N MET A 237 -7.36 -6.27 0.32
CA MET A 237 -7.86 -5.18 1.13
C MET A 237 -8.25 -5.70 2.51
N LYS A 238 -7.78 -5.01 3.53
CA LYS A 238 -8.02 -5.32 4.94
C LYS A 238 -8.74 -4.14 5.58
N ILE A 239 -9.73 -4.40 6.40
CA ILE A 239 -10.47 -3.35 7.12
C ILE A 239 -10.70 -3.82 8.55
N ARG A 240 -10.50 -2.89 9.48
CA ARG A 240 -10.99 -2.96 10.85
C ARG A 240 -11.83 -1.73 11.10
N GLU A 241 -13.06 -1.94 11.53
CA GLU A 241 -14.02 -0.88 11.81
C GLU A 241 -14.35 -0.85 13.30
N TYR A 242 -14.48 0.35 13.83
CA TYR A 242 -15.02 0.56 15.17
C TYR A 242 -15.53 2.00 15.33
N LEU A 243 -16.45 2.19 16.25
CA LEU A 243 -17.01 3.51 16.52
C LEU A 243 -16.20 4.22 17.61
N LEU A 244 -15.98 5.50 17.41
CA LEU A 244 -15.49 6.43 18.42
C LEU A 244 -16.70 7.23 18.91
N PRO A 245 -17.19 7.02 20.15
CA PRO A 245 -18.49 7.53 20.62
C PRO A 245 -18.73 9.02 20.38
N ASP A 246 -17.70 9.84 20.56
CA ASP A 246 -17.81 11.29 20.42
C ASP A 246 -17.31 11.85 19.07
N LYS A 247 -16.81 10.99 18.18
CA LYS A 247 -16.19 11.44 16.92
C LYS A 247 -16.88 10.91 15.67
N GLY A 248 -17.04 9.59 15.57
CA GLY A 248 -17.57 8.98 14.35
C GLY A 248 -17.15 7.53 14.14
N LEU A 249 -17.18 7.08 12.90
CA LEU A 249 -16.68 5.77 12.48
C LEU A 249 -15.19 5.85 12.20
N HIS A 250 -14.41 4.96 12.82
CA HIS A 250 -13.01 4.77 12.52
C HIS A 250 -12.81 3.51 11.68
N LEU A 251 -12.01 3.63 10.63
CA LEU A 251 -11.64 2.54 9.74
C LEU A 251 -10.13 2.47 9.64
N ASP A 252 -9.52 1.36 10.02
CA ASP A 252 -8.14 1.06 9.67
C ASP A 252 -8.14 0.32 8.33
N LEU A 253 -7.80 1.02 7.27
CA LEU A 253 -7.75 0.48 5.92
C LEU A 253 -6.34 -0.02 5.61
N GLY A 254 -6.21 -1.29 5.22
CA GLY A 254 -4.97 -1.89 4.75
C GLY A 254 -5.09 -2.31 3.29
N PHE A 255 -4.09 -1.99 2.49
CA PHE A 255 -3.97 -2.40 1.09
C PHE A 255 -2.64 -3.09 0.88
N GLU A 256 -2.65 -4.21 0.21
CA GLU A 256 -1.44 -4.86 -0.26
C GLU A 256 -1.48 -4.99 -1.78
N GLY A 257 -0.31 -4.97 -2.40
CA GLY A 257 -0.24 -5.09 -3.84
C GLY A 257 1.19 -5.01 -4.38
N GLN A 258 1.29 -5.00 -5.69
CA GLN A 258 2.55 -4.86 -6.40
C GLN A 258 2.58 -3.55 -7.16
N VAL A 259 3.73 -2.90 -7.20
CA VAL A 259 3.99 -1.78 -8.09
C VAL A 259 4.73 -2.31 -9.31
N LYS A 260 4.25 -1.95 -10.51
CA LYS A 260 4.91 -2.28 -11.78
C LYS A 260 5.23 -1.03 -12.56
N LEU A 261 6.40 -1.04 -13.18
CA LEU A 261 6.81 -0.02 -14.13
C LEU A 261 6.52 -0.50 -15.56
N HIS A 262 6.04 0.40 -16.40
CA HIS A 262 5.70 0.13 -17.78
C HIS A 262 6.29 1.21 -18.69
N PRO A 263 6.73 0.86 -19.91
CA PRO A 263 6.99 1.85 -20.94
C PRO A 263 5.75 2.70 -21.21
N VAL A 264 5.92 3.98 -21.48
CA VAL A 264 4.78 4.91 -21.76
C VAL A 264 3.90 4.42 -22.93
N THR A 265 4.51 3.71 -23.89
CA THR A 265 3.84 3.15 -25.08
C THR A 265 2.96 1.94 -24.77
N ALA A 266 3.08 1.34 -23.58
CA ALA A 266 2.40 0.09 -23.21
C ALA A 266 1.68 0.22 -21.86
N LEU A 267 1.00 1.34 -21.62
CA LEU A 267 0.24 1.55 -20.38
C LEU A 267 -0.99 0.63 -20.35
N PRO A 268 -1.08 -0.30 -19.41
CA PRO A 268 -2.24 -1.17 -19.30
C PRO A 268 -3.44 -0.38 -18.80
N SER A 269 -4.52 -0.34 -19.58
CA SER A 269 -5.83 0.11 -19.10
C SER A 269 -6.59 -1.10 -18.59
N ARG A 270 -6.44 -1.46 -17.32
CA ARG A 270 -7.13 -2.60 -16.73
C ARG A 270 -7.83 -2.19 -15.44
N ALA A 271 -9.14 -2.42 -15.40
CA ALA A 271 -9.88 -2.38 -14.15
C ALA A 271 -9.54 -3.63 -13.33
N PHE A 272 -9.30 -3.45 -12.03
CA PHE A 272 -9.08 -4.55 -11.11
C PHE A 272 -10.40 -4.83 -10.37
N PRO A 273 -10.80 -6.11 -10.25
CA PRO A 273 -11.97 -6.43 -9.44
C PRO A 273 -11.71 -6.04 -7.99
N LEU A 274 -12.73 -5.48 -7.35
CA LEU A 274 -12.67 -5.15 -5.93
C LEU A 274 -12.51 -6.46 -5.13
N PRO A 275 -11.44 -6.63 -4.33
CA PRO A 275 -11.21 -7.85 -3.58
C PRO A 275 -12.22 -8.01 -2.44
N LYS A 276 -12.33 -9.21 -1.89
CA LYS A 276 -13.04 -9.41 -0.63
C LYS A 276 -12.29 -8.73 0.50
N ILE A 277 -13.04 -8.18 1.44
CA ILE A 277 -12.48 -7.59 2.65
C ILE A 277 -11.99 -8.70 3.58
N SER A 278 -10.83 -8.51 4.17
CA SER A 278 -10.30 -9.31 5.27
C SER A 278 -10.04 -8.44 6.51
N PRO A 279 -9.99 -9.02 7.71
CA PRO A 279 -9.71 -8.24 8.92
C PRO A 279 -8.34 -7.55 8.86
N ASN A 280 -8.27 -6.28 9.26
CA ASN A 280 -7.03 -5.55 9.44
C ASN A 280 -6.59 -5.60 10.91
N THR A 281 -5.33 -5.92 11.16
CA THR A 281 -4.72 -5.90 12.49
C THR A 281 -3.72 -4.76 12.68
N ASP A 282 -3.39 -4.04 11.59
CA ASP A 282 -2.46 -2.91 11.61
C ASP A 282 -3.23 -1.57 11.63
N ALA A 283 -3.04 -0.81 12.71
CA ALA A 283 -3.62 0.52 12.90
C ALA A 283 -2.63 1.65 12.54
N SER A 284 -1.49 1.32 11.94
CA SER A 284 -0.49 2.34 11.60
C SER A 284 -0.98 3.25 10.47
N ASN A 285 -0.52 4.50 10.51
CA ASN A 285 -0.62 5.40 9.36
C ASN A 285 0.69 5.32 8.58
N ARG A 286 0.81 4.32 7.71
CA ARG A 286 2.06 4.02 7.02
C ARG A 286 1.82 3.64 5.57
N ILE A 287 2.60 4.26 4.70
CA ILE A 287 2.75 3.87 3.30
C ILE A 287 4.14 3.24 3.15
N ALA A 288 4.22 2.07 2.55
CA ALA A 288 5.46 1.37 2.20
C ALA A 288 5.34 0.81 0.78
N LEU A 289 5.59 1.66 -0.22
CA LEU A 289 5.57 1.24 -1.62
C LEU A 289 6.94 0.71 -2.03
N GLN A 290 6.93 -0.43 -2.69
CA GLN A 290 8.13 -1.05 -3.28
C GLN A 290 8.16 -0.72 -4.77
N LEU A 291 9.14 0.11 -5.17
CA LEU A 291 9.29 0.58 -6.53
C LEU A 291 10.41 -0.24 -7.20
N PRO A 292 10.12 -1.04 -8.24
CA PRO A 292 11.15 -1.73 -9.00
C PRO A 292 11.87 -0.72 -9.88
N PHE A 293 13.13 -0.43 -9.56
CA PHE A 293 13.97 0.47 -10.33
C PHE A 293 15.22 -0.27 -10.81
N ALA A 294 15.75 0.10 -11.97
CA ALA A 294 16.98 -0.46 -12.50
C ALA A 294 17.66 0.52 -13.46
N PHE A 295 18.98 0.52 -13.45
CA PHE A 295 19.78 1.06 -14.54
C PHE A 295 20.19 -0.06 -15.51
N THR A 296 20.13 0.21 -16.79
CA THR A 296 20.81 -0.64 -17.78
C THR A 296 22.34 -0.45 -17.68
N TYR A 297 23.12 -1.41 -18.14
CA TYR A 297 24.58 -1.25 -18.14
C TYR A 297 25.04 -0.07 -18.97
N VAL A 298 24.39 0.22 -20.10
CA VAL A 298 24.72 1.40 -20.93
C VAL A 298 24.52 2.71 -20.17
N GLU A 299 23.49 2.80 -19.34
CA GLU A 299 23.26 3.98 -18.49
C GLU A 299 24.31 4.11 -17.41
N LEU A 300 24.64 2.99 -16.74
CA LEU A 300 25.71 2.98 -15.75
C LEU A 300 27.06 3.40 -16.35
N ASP A 301 27.36 2.92 -17.57
CA ASP A 301 28.56 3.30 -18.30
C ASP A 301 28.63 4.82 -18.48
N GLY A 302 27.53 5.44 -18.92
CA GLY A 302 27.44 6.89 -19.09
C GLY A 302 27.59 7.66 -17.77
N LEU A 303 26.91 7.22 -16.71
CA LEU A 303 26.99 7.87 -15.40
C LEU A 303 28.39 7.78 -14.78
N ILE A 304 29.04 6.62 -14.92
CA ILE A 304 30.42 6.45 -14.47
C ILE A 304 31.36 7.29 -15.34
N GLN A 305 31.19 7.29 -16.67
CA GLN A 305 32.01 8.10 -17.58
C GLN A 305 31.98 9.57 -17.17
N ASN A 306 30.80 10.13 -16.90
CA ASN A 306 30.63 11.52 -16.47
C ASN A 306 31.38 11.82 -15.15
N SER A 307 31.48 10.84 -14.24
CA SER A 307 32.22 10.97 -12.98
C SER A 307 33.74 11.04 -13.17
N PHE A 308 34.23 10.66 -14.35
CA PHE A 308 35.66 10.66 -14.70
C PHE A 308 36.02 11.68 -15.78
N ASP A 309 35.08 12.46 -16.25
CA ASP A 309 35.33 13.42 -17.32
C ASP A 309 36.43 14.46 -16.91
N GLY A 310 37.43 14.64 -17.80
CA GLY A 310 38.55 15.52 -17.57
C GLY A 310 39.54 15.09 -16.47
N LEU A 311 39.38 13.90 -15.89
CA LEU A 311 40.19 13.44 -14.78
C LEU A 311 41.37 12.58 -15.24
N SER A 312 42.53 12.78 -14.59
CA SER A 312 43.72 11.93 -14.74
C SER A 312 44.06 11.26 -13.38
N ILE A 313 44.35 9.98 -13.41
CA ILE A 313 44.67 9.16 -12.23
C ILE A 313 46.17 8.82 -12.26
N PRO A 314 46.99 9.23 -11.27
CA PRO A 314 48.39 8.87 -11.23
C PRO A 314 48.55 7.36 -10.94
N LEU A 315 49.08 6.60 -11.90
CA LEU A 315 49.38 5.18 -11.75
C LEU A 315 50.65 4.96 -10.91
N ASN A 316 51.69 5.78 -11.20
CA ASN A 316 52.95 5.83 -10.47
C ASN A 316 53.59 7.21 -10.58
N LYS A 317 54.90 7.33 -10.31
CA LYS A 317 55.64 8.62 -10.42
C LYS A 317 55.79 9.10 -11.88
N ASN A 318 55.77 8.19 -12.85
CA ASN A 318 56.08 8.46 -14.24
C ASN A 318 54.84 8.44 -15.17
N TYR A 319 53.76 7.75 -14.78
CA TYR A 319 52.58 7.57 -15.65
C TYR A 319 51.29 8.06 -15.00
N ARG A 320 50.44 8.73 -15.79
CA ARG A 320 49.08 9.12 -15.43
C ARG A 320 48.10 8.44 -16.37
N MET A 321 47.03 7.87 -15.84
CA MET A 321 45.96 7.21 -16.56
C MET A 321 44.84 8.20 -16.87
N LEU A 322 44.41 8.24 -18.13
CA LEU A 322 43.24 8.95 -18.61
C LEU A 322 42.20 7.86 -19.00
N PRO A 323 41.13 7.64 -18.21
CA PRO A 323 40.06 6.73 -18.59
C PRO A 323 39.37 7.23 -19.87
N THR A 324 39.12 6.33 -20.82
CA THR A 324 38.53 6.67 -22.12
C THR A 324 37.16 6.05 -22.32
N GLN A 325 36.92 4.88 -21.76
CA GLN A 325 35.65 4.18 -21.87
C GLN A 325 35.39 3.29 -20.67
N PHE A 326 34.13 3.22 -20.23
CA PHE A 326 33.65 2.31 -19.22
C PHE A 326 32.66 1.32 -19.80
N ARG A 327 32.71 0.07 -19.34
CA ARG A 327 31.70 -0.97 -19.63
C ARG A 327 31.41 -1.74 -18.37
N THR A 328 30.18 -1.66 -17.91
CA THR A 328 29.70 -2.37 -16.74
C THR A 328 29.05 -3.70 -17.13
N GLN A 329 29.13 -4.68 -16.22
CA GLN A 329 28.52 -5.99 -16.37
C GLN A 329 28.24 -6.62 -15.01
N ALA A 330 27.38 -7.65 -14.97
CA ALA A 330 27.24 -8.46 -13.77
C ALA A 330 28.50 -9.28 -13.51
N TYR A 331 28.86 -9.44 -12.24
CA TYR A 331 29.89 -10.35 -11.77
C TYR A 331 29.43 -11.06 -10.48
N GLY A 332 28.49 -11.98 -10.62
CA GLY A 332 27.75 -12.55 -9.51
C GLY A 332 26.96 -11.47 -8.76
N GLU A 333 27.14 -11.38 -7.45
CA GLU A 333 26.53 -10.34 -6.60
C GLU A 333 27.26 -8.99 -6.67
N ARG A 334 28.34 -8.91 -7.43
CA ARG A 334 29.20 -7.74 -7.56
C ARG A 334 29.03 -7.11 -8.95
N LEU A 335 29.48 -5.86 -9.08
CA LEU A 335 29.54 -5.16 -10.36
C LEU A 335 30.94 -5.30 -10.96
N GLY A 336 31.03 -5.80 -12.18
CA GLY A 336 32.24 -5.78 -12.98
C GLY A 336 32.30 -4.51 -13.84
N ILE A 337 33.43 -3.83 -13.89
CA ILE A 337 33.63 -2.60 -14.66
C ILE A 337 34.93 -2.75 -15.45
N THR A 338 34.83 -2.80 -16.78
CA THR A 338 36.00 -2.68 -17.65
C THR A 338 36.27 -1.21 -17.93
N VAL A 339 37.49 -0.75 -17.69
CA VAL A 339 37.95 0.61 -17.93
C VAL A 339 39.03 0.58 -18.99
N SER A 340 38.74 1.08 -20.17
CA SER A 340 39.78 1.36 -21.19
C SER A 340 40.45 2.69 -20.85
N PHE A 341 41.75 2.75 -21.00
CA PHE A 341 42.53 3.96 -20.65
C PHE A 341 43.73 4.22 -21.56
N THR A 342 44.13 5.44 -21.60
CA THR A 342 45.45 5.84 -22.12
C THR A 342 46.33 6.32 -20.95
N ALA A 343 47.49 5.71 -20.78
CA ALA A 343 48.48 6.16 -19.82
C ALA A 343 49.52 7.06 -20.53
N VAL A 344 49.79 8.20 -19.95
CA VAL A 344 50.75 9.18 -20.48
C VAL A 344 51.93 9.22 -19.55
N SER A 345 53.14 9.03 -20.11
CA SER A 345 54.39 9.22 -19.34
C SER A 345 54.74 10.67 -19.16
N ASN A 346 55.64 11.00 -18.21
CA ASN A 346 56.18 12.35 -18.06
C ASN A 346 57.04 12.80 -19.28
N GLN A 347 57.42 11.85 -20.13
CA GLN A 347 58.17 12.09 -21.37
C GLN A 347 57.26 12.21 -22.62
N GLY A 348 55.93 11.98 -22.44
CA GLY A 348 54.94 12.06 -23.52
C GLY A 348 54.63 10.72 -24.18
N ASP A 349 55.22 9.60 -23.72
CA ASP A 349 54.90 8.28 -24.28
C ASP A 349 53.46 7.91 -23.96
N LEU A 350 52.76 7.29 -24.89
CA LEU A 350 51.39 6.84 -24.77
C LEU A 350 51.34 5.33 -24.70
N LEU A 351 50.60 4.84 -23.74
CA LEU A 351 50.33 3.41 -23.54
C LEU A 351 48.80 3.19 -23.34
N THR A 352 48.20 2.41 -24.20
CA THR A 352 46.77 2.02 -24.03
C THR A 352 46.67 0.74 -23.25
N GLY A 353 45.62 0.61 -22.46
CA GLY A 353 45.34 -0.59 -21.68
C GLY A 353 43.91 -0.72 -21.22
N GLU A 354 43.63 -1.85 -20.59
CA GLU A 354 42.34 -2.12 -19.96
C GLU A 354 42.53 -2.59 -18.52
N LEU A 355 41.72 -2.05 -17.63
CA LEU A 355 41.54 -2.56 -16.25
C LEU A 355 40.18 -3.24 -16.17
N PHE A 356 40.12 -4.37 -15.51
CA PHE A 356 38.85 -4.99 -15.08
C PHE A 356 38.73 -4.85 -13.58
N LEU A 357 37.72 -4.15 -13.12
CA LEU A 357 37.40 -3.86 -11.72
C LEU A 357 36.23 -4.72 -11.31
N VAL A 358 36.23 -5.19 -10.07
CA VAL A 358 35.09 -5.86 -9.45
C VAL A 358 34.88 -5.28 -8.07
N GLY A 359 33.65 -4.85 -7.79
CA GLY A 359 33.32 -4.28 -6.49
C GLY A 359 31.86 -4.44 -6.14
N LYS A 360 31.51 -4.21 -4.88
CA LYS A 360 30.14 -4.30 -4.37
C LYS A 360 29.50 -2.93 -4.38
N PRO A 361 28.39 -2.74 -5.10
CA PRO A 361 27.67 -1.47 -5.06
C PRO A 361 26.96 -1.30 -3.72
N PHE A 362 26.99 -0.11 -3.15
CA PHE A 362 26.26 0.28 -1.94
C PHE A 362 25.77 1.72 -2.04
N TYR A 363 24.79 2.08 -1.23
CA TYR A 363 24.25 3.44 -1.14
C TYR A 363 24.89 4.20 0.03
N ASP A 364 25.43 5.36 -0.25
CA ASP A 364 25.85 6.32 0.75
C ASP A 364 24.70 7.30 1.03
N PRO A 365 24.01 7.20 2.16
CA PRO A 365 22.83 8.02 2.45
C PRO A 365 23.19 9.50 2.73
N ILE A 366 24.44 9.79 3.09
CA ILE A 366 24.88 11.17 3.35
C ILE A 366 25.15 11.89 2.03
N ALA A 367 25.90 11.25 1.14
CA ALA A 367 26.18 11.80 -0.18
C ALA A 367 25.03 11.59 -1.18
N GLN A 368 24.08 10.72 -0.86
CA GLN A 368 22.99 10.27 -1.73
C GLN A 368 23.50 9.73 -3.09
N GLU A 369 24.55 8.95 -3.03
CA GLU A 369 25.23 8.37 -4.19
C GLU A 369 25.33 6.85 -4.08
N ILE A 370 25.33 6.15 -5.22
CA ILE A 370 25.79 4.77 -5.28
C ILE A 370 27.31 4.81 -5.43
N ARG A 371 27.98 4.08 -4.55
CA ARG A 371 29.43 3.88 -4.55
C ARG A 371 29.76 2.42 -4.69
N VAL A 372 31.04 2.14 -4.93
CA VAL A 372 31.54 0.76 -5.04
C VAL A 372 32.61 0.55 -3.96
N GLU A 373 32.35 -0.43 -3.07
CA GLU A 373 33.27 -0.87 -2.02
C GLU A 373 33.94 -2.20 -2.39
N ASP A 374 34.90 -2.62 -1.60
CA ASP A 374 35.65 -3.88 -1.80
C ASP A 374 36.16 -4.04 -3.23
N LEU A 375 36.65 -2.93 -3.79
CA LEU A 375 37.10 -2.88 -5.16
C LEU A 375 38.40 -3.69 -5.32
N ASP A 376 38.37 -4.68 -6.20
CA ASP A 376 39.56 -5.37 -6.69
C ASP A 376 39.70 -5.18 -8.18
N PHE A 377 40.92 -5.35 -8.74
CA PHE A 377 41.14 -5.19 -10.15
C PHE A 377 42.30 -6.03 -10.70
N ILE A 378 42.23 -6.29 -11.98
CA ILE A 378 43.31 -6.85 -12.77
C ILE A 378 43.59 -5.96 -14.01
N LEU A 379 44.81 -5.97 -14.48
CA LEU A 379 45.21 -5.38 -15.73
C LEU A 379 45.06 -6.42 -16.85
N LYS A 380 44.23 -6.17 -17.86
CA LYS A 380 43.95 -7.14 -18.95
C LYS A 380 44.97 -7.06 -20.07
N SER A 381 45.50 -5.88 -20.38
CA SER A 381 46.42 -5.67 -21.48
C SER A 381 47.82 -6.19 -21.16
N GLU A 382 48.38 -7.10 -21.96
CA GLU A 382 49.71 -7.65 -21.80
C GLU A 382 50.79 -6.57 -21.92
N SER A 383 50.67 -5.65 -22.87
CA SER A 383 51.58 -4.54 -23.02
C SER A 383 51.57 -3.63 -21.77
N ALA A 384 50.39 -3.33 -21.22
CA ALA A 384 50.26 -2.57 -20.01
C ALA A 384 50.78 -3.35 -18.77
N LYS A 385 50.60 -4.66 -18.72
CA LYS A 385 51.23 -5.52 -17.66
C LYS A 385 52.72 -5.45 -17.71
N ALA A 386 53.37 -5.54 -18.89
CA ALA A 386 54.79 -5.49 -19.04
C ALA A 386 55.42 -4.17 -18.55
N VAL A 387 54.76 -3.05 -18.82
CA VAL A 387 55.27 -1.71 -18.48
C VAL A 387 54.81 -1.28 -17.08
N LEU A 388 53.58 -1.55 -16.72
CA LEU A 388 52.95 -1.00 -15.50
C LEU A 388 52.81 -2.03 -14.36
N GLY A 389 52.81 -3.35 -14.68
CA GLY A 389 52.41 -4.38 -13.74
C GLY A 389 53.24 -4.42 -12.43
N THR A 390 54.53 -4.15 -12.49
CA THR A 390 55.42 -4.08 -11.30
C THR A 390 55.42 -2.71 -10.63
N LEU A 391 54.98 -1.68 -11.35
CA LEU A 391 55.05 -0.25 -10.91
C LEU A 391 53.72 0.23 -10.27
N ILE A 392 52.64 -0.51 -10.46
CA ILE A 392 51.31 -0.16 -9.95
C ILE A 392 51.19 -0.50 -8.46
N LYS A 393 51.05 0.53 -7.63
CA LYS A 393 50.67 0.36 -6.21
C LYS A 393 49.14 0.06 -6.12
N LYS A 394 48.78 -1.24 -6.16
CA LYS A 394 47.39 -1.73 -6.21
C LYS A 394 46.46 -0.97 -5.24
N GLY A 395 46.83 -0.91 -3.95
CA GLY A 395 45.96 -0.26 -2.95
C GLY A 395 45.73 1.23 -3.16
N LYS A 396 46.71 1.97 -3.75
CA LYS A 396 46.54 3.39 -4.05
C LYS A 396 45.54 3.60 -5.20
N ILE A 397 45.61 2.76 -6.23
CA ILE A 397 44.71 2.84 -7.39
C ILE A 397 43.29 2.40 -7.00
N GLN A 398 43.16 1.32 -6.24
CA GLN A 398 41.88 0.87 -5.67
C GLN A 398 41.19 2.02 -4.93
N LYS A 399 41.89 2.68 -4.01
CA LYS A 399 41.35 3.80 -3.25
C LYS A 399 40.94 4.97 -4.15
N GLN A 400 41.75 5.30 -5.15
CA GLN A 400 41.43 6.42 -6.06
C GLN A 400 40.23 6.09 -6.96
N LEU A 401 40.12 4.87 -7.47
CA LEU A 401 39.00 4.44 -8.30
C LEU A 401 37.73 4.34 -7.47
N SER A 402 37.77 3.70 -6.30
CA SER A 402 36.58 3.59 -5.44
C SER A 402 36.02 4.95 -5.00
N GLN A 403 36.90 5.94 -4.77
CA GLN A 403 36.47 7.30 -4.42
C GLN A 403 35.86 8.07 -5.58
N ARG A 404 36.10 7.64 -6.83
CA ARG A 404 35.69 8.33 -8.05
C ARG A 404 34.48 7.67 -8.72
N ILE A 405 34.28 6.37 -8.55
CA ILE A 405 33.08 5.69 -9.03
C ILE A 405 31.90 6.12 -8.17
N ARG A 406 31.18 7.14 -8.64
CA ARG A 406 30.03 7.73 -7.98
C ARG A 406 28.89 7.86 -8.96
N ILE A 407 27.73 7.39 -8.60
CA ILE A 407 26.53 7.50 -9.40
C ILE A 407 25.55 8.33 -8.56
N PRO A 408 25.30 9.60 -8.92
CA PRO A 408 24.40 10.46 -8.16
C PRO A 408 22.99 9.91 -8.26
N LEU A 409 22.34 9.71 -7.11
CA LEU A 409 20.97 9.24 -7.00
C LEU A 409 20.07 10.27 -6.30
N GLY A 410 20.64 11.16 -5.52
CA GLY A 410 19.92 12.09 -4.65
C GLY A 410 19.04 13.08 -5.39
N GLU A 411 19.53 13.71 -6.43
CA GLU A 411 18.75 14.64 -7.25
C GLU A 411 17.57 13.92 -7.90
N THR A 412 17.83 12.72 -8.42
CA THR A 412 16.82 11.85 -9.02
C THR A 412 15.74 11.44 -8.02
N LEU A 413 16.13 11.01 -6.82
CA LEU A 413 15.18 10.63 -5.77
C LEU A 413 14.37 11.83 -5.27
N SER A 414 15.00 13.01 -5.15
CA SER A 414 14.35 14.25 -4.67
C SER A 414 13.33 14.78 -5.68
N ALA A 415 13.72 14.90 -6.95
CA ALA A 415 12.83 15.37 -8.01
C ALA A 415 11.61 14.45 -8.17
N ASN A 416 11.81 13.14 -8.01
CA ASN A 416 10.72 12.17 -8.10
C ASN A 416 9.86 12.12 -6.84
N ARG A 417 10.40 12.40 -5.66
CA ARG A 417 9.64 12.45 -4.42
C ARG A 417 8.47 13.44 -4.52
N ASP A 418 8.74 14.67 -4.93
CA ASP A 418 7.72 15.72 -4.99
C ASP A 418 6.68 15.42 -6.08
N GLY A 419 7.11 14.88 -7.21
CA GLY A 419 6.23 14.41 -8.27
C GLY A 419 5.34 13.24 -7.84
N LEU A 420 5.88 12.26 -7.12
CA LEU A 420 5.14 11.12 -6.58
C LEU A 420 4.17 11.57 -5.47
N GLN A 421 4.60 12.42 -4.55
CA GLN A 421 3.77 12.92 -3.46
C GLN A 421 2.50 13.62 -3.98
N GLY A 422 2.63 14.46 -5.00
CA GLY A 422 1.49 15.12 -5.62
C GLY A 422 0.56 14.17 -6.38
N ARG A 423 1.10 13.17 -7.06
CA ARG A 423 0.33 12.24 -7.90
C ARG A 423 -0.31 11.09 -7.14
N LEU A 424 0.28 10.68 -6.04
CA LEU A 424 -0.30 9.68 -5.14
C LEU A 424 -1.39 10.26 -4.24
N SER A 425 -1.55 11.60 -4.22
CA SER A 425 -2.68 12.24 -3.55
C SER A 425 -3.96 11.96 -4.33
N LEU A 426 -5.00 11.52 -3.62
CA LEU A 426 -6.28 11.14 -4.19
C LEU A 426 -7.34 12.19 -3.84
N GLU A 427 -8.06 12.67 -4.83
CA GLU A 427 -9.20 13.55 -4.62
C GLU A 427 -10.50 12.83 -4.94
N THR A 428 -11.39 12.77 -3.95
CA THR A 428 -12.74 12.20 -4.06
C THR A 428 -13.79 13.28 -3.88
N PRO A 429 -15.06 13.02 -4.21
CA PRO A 429 -16.14 13.97 -3.92
C PRO A 429 -16.28 14.35 -2.45
N TRP A 430 -15.84 13.48 -1.54
CA TRP A 430 -16.04 13.65 -0.08
C TRP A 430 -14.77 13.98 0.70
N ALA A 431 -13.60 13.63 0.16
CA ALA A 431 -12.35 13.82 0.86
C ALA A 431 -11.16 14.00 -0.09
N ARG A 432 -10.14 14.66 0.39
CA ARG A 432 -8.81 14.72 -0.20
C ARG A 432 -7.85 13.90 0.68
N VAL A 433 -7.19 12.92 0.07
CA VAL A 433 -6.12 12.14 0.72
C VAL A 433 -4.79 12.66 0.18
N ALA A 434 -3.94 13.17 1.06
CA ALA A 434 -2.61 13.65 0.72
C ALA A 434 -1.55 12.74 1.34
N ILE A 435 -0.47 12.47 0.61
CA ILE A 435 0.70 11.79 1.15
C ILE A 435 1.63 12.83 1.78
N GLN A 436 2.12 12.52 2.96
CA GLN A 436 3.03 13.35 3.73
C GLN A 436 4.32 12.59 4.04
N ASP A 437 5.40 13.33 4.27
CA ASP A 437 6.70 12.82 4.73
C ASP A 437 7.27 11.69 3.85
N LEU A 438 7.06 11.79 2.52
CA LEU A 438 7.51 10.77 1.60
C LEU A 438 9.04 10.72 1.56
N GLN A 439 9.61 9.57 1.90
CA GLN A 439 11.03 9.27 1.80
C GLN A 439 11.23 8.11 0.83
N ILE A 440 12.26 8.18 0.00
CA ILE A 440 12.59 7.12 -0.95
C ILE A 440 14.03 6.69 -0.68
N VAL A 441 14.22 5.39 -0.40
CA VAL A 441 15.53 4.81 -0.12
C VAL A 441 15.75 3.52 -0.91
N PRO A 442 16.98 3.25 -1.37
CA PRO A 442 17.32 1.95 -1.95
C PRO A 442 17.32 0.84 -0.90
N LEU A 443 16.78 -0.33 -1.24
CA LEU A 443 16.79 -1.53 -0.39
C LEU A 443 17.99 -2.44 -0.64
N GLY A 444 18.61 -2.34 -1.82
CA GLY A 444 19.75 -3.15 -2.20
C GLY A 444 20.11 -2.97 -3.67
N PHE A 445 21.20 -3.67 -4.07
CA PHE A 445 21.75 -3.60 -5.42
C PHE A 445 21.94 -5.01 -5.93
N TYR A 446 21.30 -5.33 -7.05
CA TYR A 446 21.25 -6.68 -7.60
C TYR A 446 21.68 -6.64 -9.06
N PRO A 447 22.92 -7.00 -9.39
CA PRO A 447 23.34 -7.16 -10.78
C PRO A 447 22.47 -8.23 -11.47
N THR A 448 21.94 -7.91 -12.65
CA THR A 448 21.12 -8.80 -13.46
C THR A 448 21.77 -9.01 -14.83
N SER A 449 21.18 -9.80 -15.70
CA SER A 449 21.68 -9.96 -17.08
C SER A 449 21.59 -8.67 -17.93
N THR A 450 20.75 -7.72 -17.56
CA THR A 450 20.46 -6.51 -18.38
C THR A 450 20.90 -5.20 -17.72
N GLY A 451 21.24 -5.22 -16.43
CA GLY A 451 21.60 -4.01 -15.67
C GLY A 451 21.70 -4.24 -14.18
N LEU A 452 21.67 -3.16 -13.43
CA LEU A 452 21.69 -3.13 -11.97
C LEU A 452 20.28 -2.82 -11.46
N ALA A 453 19.60 -3.84 -10.90
CA ALA A 453 18.32 -3.65 -10.24
C ALA A 453 18.53 -3.03 -8.86
N ILE A 454 17.72 -2.01 -8.54
CA ILE A 454 17.77 -1.23 -7.31
C ILE A 454 16.35 -1.08 -6.79
N PRO A 455 15.79 -2.09 -6.10
CA PRO A 455 14.49 -1.93 -5.46
C PRO A 455 14.51 -0.72 -4.52
N LEU A 456 13.58 0.23 -4.72
CA LEU A 456 13.42 1.39 -3.87
C LEU A 456 12.23 1.19 -2.94
N GLN A 457 12.33 1.66 -1.71
CA GLN A 457 11.20 1.76 -0.80
C GLN A 457 10.81 3.21 -0.63
N ALA A 458 9.55 3.52 -0.98
CA ALA A 458 8.94 4.81 -0.69
C ALA A 458 8.08 4.65 0.57
N THR A 459 8.45 5.35 1.65
CA THR A 459 7.71 5.35 2.93
C THR A 459 7.14 6.73 3.21
N GLY A 460 5.97 6.77 3.86
CA GLY A 460 5.30 8.03 4.21
C GLY A 460 4.08 7.76 5.06
N SER A 461 3.30 8.80 5.28
CA SER A 461 2.01 8.78 5.96
C SER A 461 0.91 9.43 5.11
N THR A 462 -0.34 9.30 5.52
CA THR A 462 -1.48 9.95 4.86
C THR A 462 -2.09 11.02 5.76
N ALA A 463 -2.60 12.07 5.14
CA ALA A 463 -3.52 13.01 5.76
C ALA A 463 -4.83 13.03 4.99
N ILE A 464 -5.96 12.90 5.70
CA ILE A 464 -7.29 12.93 5.11
C ILE A 464 -7.98 14.22 5.54
N GLN A 465 -8.47 14.95 4.55
CA GLN A 465 -9.25 16.17 4.73
C GLN A 465 -10.65 15.97 4.15
N TRP A 466 -11.66 16.00 4.99
CA TRP A 466 -13.07 15.91 4.58
C TRP A 466 -13.56 17.24 4.00
N LYS A 467 -14.42 17.16 2.98
CA LYS A 467 -15.06 18.31 2.31
C LYS A 467 -16.43 18.63 2.90
#